data_88f35223e7144ca8e8a16b7e724f7f6a
#
_entry.id   88f35223e7144ca8e8a16b7e724f7f6a
#
_cell.length_a   1.000
_cell.length_b   1.000
_cell.length_c   1.000
_cell.angle_alpha   90.00
_cell.angle_beta   90.00
_cell.angle_gamma   90.00
#
_symmetry.space_group_name_H-M   'P 1'
#
loop_
_entity.id
_entity.type
_entity.pdbx_description
1 polymer ?
#
loop_
_entity_poly.entity_id
_entity_poly.type
_entity_poly.pdbx_seq_one_letter_code
_entity_poly.pdbx_strand_id
1 'polypeptide(L)' 'MKYSVPIHEKYLLSVEEASQYFHIGENKLRKIAEEHKNANWIFYNGQRLLIKRKLFEKVLDELDTI' A
#
# COMPACT_ATOMS: atom_id res chain seq x y z
N MET A 1 -10.29 -19.25 -15.14
CA MET A 1 -9.32 -19.80 -14.23
C MET A 1 -8.79 -18.72 -13.30
N LYS A 2 -8.38 -19.15 -12.17
CA LYS A 2 -7.89 -18.21 -11.22
C LYS A 2 -6.42 -18.32 -11.07
N TYR A 3 -5.81 -17.20 -11.10
CA TYR A 3 -4.38 -17.14 -10.96
C TYR A 3 -4.09 -16.25 -9.77
N SER A 4 -3.47 -16.84 -8.77
CA SER A 4 -3.26 -16.16 -7.51
C SER A 4 -1.78 -15.85 -7.35
N VAL A 5 -1.49 -14.57 -7.14
CA VAL A 5 -0.11 -14.13 -6.94
C VAL A 5 0.08 -13.82 -5.46
N PRO A 6 1.13 -14.35 -4.82
CA PRO A 6 1.38 -14.01 -3.43
C PRO A 6 1.54 -12.50 -3.25
N ILE A 7 1.11 -12.00 -2.11
CA ILE A 7 1.14 -10.56 -1.85
C ILE A 7 2.54 -9.99 -2.02
N HIS A 8 3.55 -10.70 -1.54
CA HIS A 8 4.93 -10.19 -1.58
C HIS A 8 5.50 -10.11 -2.98
N GLU A 9 4.78 -10.65 -3.97
CA GLU A 9 5.20 -10.59 -5.37
C GLU A 9 4.37 -9.61 -6.19
N LYS A 10 3.33 -9.04 -5.59
CA LYS A 10 2.48 -8.09 -6.31
C LYS A 10 3.12 -6.71 -6.32
N TYR A 11 3.00 -6.04 -7.45
CA TYR A 11 3.47 -4.66 -7.54
C TYR A 11 2.50 -3.71 -6.85
N LEU A 12 1.21 -3.90 -7.07
CA LEU A 12 0.17 -3.08 -6.47
C LEU A 12 -0.59 -3.91 -5.44
N LEU A 13 -0.83 -3.31 -4.29
CA LEU A 13 -1.58 -3.95 -3.22
C LEU A 13 -2.85 -3.17 -2.95
N SER A 14 -3.94 -3.89 -2.69
CA SER A 14 -5.12 -3.24 -2.15
C SER A 14 -4.81 -2.80 -0.72
N VAL A 15 -5.70 -1.97 -0.15
CA VAL A 15 -5.50 -1.54 1.23
C VAL A 15 -5.50 -2.75 2.17
N GLU A 16 -6.37 -3.71 1.91
CA GLU A 16 -6.42 -4.92 2.74
C GLU A 16 -5.11 -5.71 2.65
N GLU A 17 -4.60 -5.88 1.45
CA GLU A 17 -3.35 -6.61 1.27
C GLU A 17 -2.18 -5.87 1.90
N ALA A 18 -2.16 -4.55 1.74
CA ALA A 18 -1.10 -3.75 2.32
C ALA A 18 -1.15 -3.81 3.85
N SER A 19 -2.35 -3.82 4.41
CA SER A 19 -2.50 -3.94 5.85
C SER A 19 -1.87 -5.22 6.36
N GLN A 20 -2.10 -6.32 5.66
CA GLN A 20 -1.53 -7.60 6.04
C GLN A 20 -0.01 -7.64 5.84
N TYR A 21 0.45 -7.08 4.75
CA TYR A 21 1.86 -7.16 4.39
C TYR A 21 2.72 -6.26 5.28
N PHE A 22 2.24 -5.05 5.55
CA PHE A 22 3.01 -4.07 6.32
C PHE A 22 2.66 -4.03 7.80
N HIS A 23 1.64 -4.77 8.21
CA HIS A 23 1.20 -4.78 9.61
C HIS A 23 0.75 -3.40 10.08
N ILE A 24 0.05 -2.69 9.21
CA ILE A 24 -0.51 -1.38 9.51
C ILE A 24 -2.01 -1.46 9.28
N GLY A 25 -2.79 -0.95 10.22
CA GLY A 25 -4.25 -1.02 10.10
C GLY A 25 -4.77 -0.33 8.85
N GLU A 26 -5.87 -0.82 8.30
CA GLU A 26 -6.43 -0.28 7.07
C GLU A 26 -6.82 1.19 7.21
N ASN A 27 -7.43 1.55 8.34
CA ASN A 27 -7.83 2.94 8.54
C ASN A 27 -6.63 3.86 8.57
N LYS A 28 -5.56 3.40 9.17
CA LYS A 28 -4.33 4.19 9.22
C LYS A 28 -3.72 4.35 7.85
N LEU A 29 -3.73 3.28 7.06
CA LEU A 29 -3.22 3.35 5.69
C LEU A 29 -4.03 4.35 4.86
N ARG A 30 -5.36 4.33 4.99
CA ARG A 30 -6.20 5.26 4.27
C ARG A 30 -5.92 6.69 4.68
N LYS A 31 -5.71 6.90 5.98
CA LYS A 31 -5.42 8.23 6.48
C LYS A 31 -4.09 8.74 5.95
N ILE A 32 -3.08 7.88 5.95
CA ILE A 32 -1.76 8.25 5.43
C ILE A 32 -1.86 8.60 3.95
N ALA A 33 -2.62 7.81 3.18
CA ALA A 33 -2.80 8.08 1.76
C ALA A 33 -3.49 9.43 1.55
N GLU A 34 -4.47 9.75 2.38
CA GLU A 34 -5.16 11.03 2.27
C GLU A 34 -4.24 12.19 2.55
N GLU A 35 -3.34 12.02 3.51
CA GLU A 35 -2.42 13.09 3.90
C GLU A 35 -1.30 13.26 2.89
N HIS A 36 -1.07 12.28 2.03
CA HIS A 36 0.03 12.30 1.08
C HIS A 36 -0.44 11.94 -0.32
N LYS A 37 -1.45 12.68 -0.79
CA LYS A 37 -2.11 12.33 -2.06
C LYS A 37 -1.18 12.34 -3.27
N ASN A 38 -0.11 13.11 -3.20
CA ASN A 38 0.83 13.21 -4.31
C ASN A 38 2.05 12.30 -4.14
N ALA A 39 2.02 11.40 -3.16
CA ALA A 39 3.14 10.51 -2.93
C ALA A 39 3.28 9.52 -4.08
N ASN A 40 4.52 9.11 -4.35
CA ASN A 40 4.80 8.25 -5.48
C ASN A 40 4.39 6.79 -5.25
N TRP A 41 4.00 6.44 -4.02
CA TRP A 41 3.60 5.06 -3.71
C TRP A 41 2.08 4.86 -3.80
N ILE A 42 1.35 5.92 -4.14
CA ILE A 42 -0.11 5.85 -4.24
C ILE A 42 -0.51 5.70 -5.70
N PHE A 43 -1.48 4.83 -5.94
CA PHE A 43 -2.01 4.62 -7.28
C PHE A 43 -3.52 4.44 -7.18
N TYR A 44 -4.27 5.17 -7.98
CA TYR A 44 -5.71 5.03 -8.04
C TYR A 44 -6.11 4.33 -9.33
N ASN A 45 -6.85 3.25 -9.19
CA ASN A 45 -7.48 2.59 -10.33
C ASN A 45 -8.95 2.95 -10.26
N GLY A 46 -9.33 4.01 -10.99
CA GLY A 46 -10.65 4.58 -10.79
C GLY A 46 -10.73 5.19 -9.41
N GLN A 47 -11.67 4.73 -8.62
CA GLN A 47 -11.82 5.20 -7.25
C GLN A 47 -11.15 4.29 -6.23
N ARG A 48 -10.50 3.24 -6.72
CA ARG A 48 -9.90 2.25 -5.84
C ARG A 48 -8.47 2.65 -5.51
N LEU A 49 -8.18 2.75 -4.22
CA LEU A 49 -6.83 3.07 -3.75
C LEU A 49 -5.97 1.81 -3.75
N LEU A 50 -4.84 1.91 -4.41
CA LEU A 50 -3.84 0.85 -4.41
C LEU A 50 -2.52 1.43 -3.96
N ILE A 51 -1.67 0.56 -3.42
CA ILE A 51 -0.38 0.97 -2.88
C ILE A 51 0.72 0.26 -3.64
N LYS A 52 1.69 1.04 -4.12
CA LYS A 52 2.86 0.49 -4.81
C LYS A 52 3.78 -0.09 -3.76
N ARG A 53 3.83 -1.41 -3.69
CA ARG A 53 4.49 -2.10 -2.60
C ARG A 53 5.94 -1.68 -2.40
N LYS A 54 6.72 -1.72 -3.46
CA LYS A 54 8.15 -1.44 -3.33
C LYS A 54 8.44 -0.01 -2.91
N LEU A 55 7.66 0.94 -3.43
CA LEU A 55 7.88 2.33 -3.10
C LEU A 55 7.47 2.63 -1.67
N PHE A 56 6.38 2.01 -1.21
CA PHE A 56 5.97 2.19 0.17
C PHE A 56 6.95 1.53 1.13
N GLU A 57 7.56 0.42 0.72
CA GLU A 57 8.60 -0.20 1.53
C GLU A 57 9.75 0.78 1.80
N LYS A 58 10.11 1.56 0.77
CA LYS A 58 11.19 2.52 0.95
C LYS A 58 10.81 3.62 1.94
N VAL A 59 9.55 4.05 1.90
CA VAL A 59 9.09 5.05 2.85
C VAL A 59 9.22 4.52 4.27
N LEU A 60 8.78 3.29 4.49
CA LEU A 60 8.83 2.70 5.82
C LEU A 60 10.26 2.46 6.29
N ASP A 61 11.17 2.15 5.35
CA ASP A 61 12.56 1.93 5.71
C ASP A 61 13.19 3.17 6.34
N GLU A 62 12.67 4.34 6.02
CA GLU A 62 13.22 5.60 6.52
C GLU A 62 12.50 6.10 7.76
N LEU A 63 11.47 5.39 8.20
CA LEU A 63 10.69 5.79 9.37
C LEU A 63 10.89 4.77 10.49
N ASP A 64 10.97 5.27 11.73
CA ASP A 64 10.99 4.39 12.88
C ASP A 64 9.58 4.07 13.33
N THR A 65 8.66 4.97 13.06
CA THR A 65 7.28 4.79 13.49
C THR A 65 6.37 5.52 12.51
N ILE A 66 5.13 5.11 12.49
CA ILE A 66 4.23 5.69 11.52
C ILE A 66 2.88 5.99 12.17
#